data_d1b2829fbe2ef10f12ec9baef2c625f2
#
_entry.id   d1b2829fbe2ef10f12ec9baef2c625f2
#
_cell.length_a   1.000
_cell.length_b   1.000
_cell.length_c   1.000
_cell.angle_alpha   90.00
_cell.angle_beta   90.00
_cell.angle_gamma   90.00
#
_symmetry.space_group_name_H-M   'P 1'
#
loop_
_entity.id
_entity.type
_entity.pdbx_description
1 polymer ?
#
loop_
_entity_poly.entity_id
_entity_poly.type
_entity_poly.pdbx_seq_one_letter_code
_entity_poly.pdbx_strand_id
1 'polypeptide(L)'
;FMNVLQQCYRYTSRTAAEALENCIEIPQTRSIPSWPSVHFENTGYAVLRSDARTVVIKYGPHGGGHGHPDKLSISVHNGDKEIVSDMGTCAYGVPAFTQWYRKTLSHSTLSVDAKDQSESTGKLLSFKVRKDGGEVLAEAPEAYPGVRMNRKLVLKKDKLTDIYTALSDDEHLYDYVLILTEKPVFS
;
A
#
# COMPACT_ATOMS: atom_id res chain seq x y z
N PHE A 1 4.69 -18.06 -5.86
CA PHE A 1 4.99 -19.28 -5.06
C PHE A 1 6.17 -19.02 -4.11
N MET A 2 7.28 -18.44 -4.57
CA MET A 2 8.43 -18.06 -3.73
C MET A 2 8.07 -17.06 -2.63
N ASN A 3 7.20 -16.08 -2.91
CA ASN A 3 6.72 -15.13 -1.89
C ASN A 3 5.91 -15.82 -0.78
N VAL A 4 5.16 -16.88 -1.09
CA VAL A 4 4.41 -17.64 -0.08
C VAL A 4 5.37 -18.40 0.82
N LEU A 5 6.42 -19.01 0.27
CA LEU A 5 7.44 -19.69 1.06
C LEU A 5 8.25 -18.73 1.92
N GLN A 6 8.63 -17.55 1.40
CA GLN A 6 9.30 -16.52 2.20
C GLN A 6 8.40 -15.97 3.32
N GLN A 7 7.09 -15.85 3.10
CA GLN A 7 6.15 -15.50 4.16
C GLN A 7 6.00 -16.64 5.18
N CYS A 8 5.97 -17.89 4.74
CA CYS A 8 5.98 -19.04 5.65
C CYS A 8 7.22 -19.06 6.54
N TYR A 9 8.40 -18.71 6.02
CA TYR A 9 9.63 -18.57 6.80
C TYR A 9 9.56 -17.54 7.91
N ARG A 10 8.79 -16.48 7.74
CA ARG A 10 8.61 -15.44 8.77
C ARG A 10 7.66 -15.86 9.89
N TYR A 11 6.73 -16.79 9.63
CA TYR A 11 5.62 -17.10 10.53
C TYR A 11 5.60 -18.55 11.04
N THR A 12 6.41 -19.44 10.50
CA THR A 12 6.51 -20.83 10.93
C THR A 12 7.82 -21.09 11.66
N SER A 13 7.84 -22.14 12.49
CA SER A 13 9.08 -22.63 13.05
C SER A 13 10.03 -23.07 11.93
N ARG A 14 11.33 -22.89 12.12
CA ARG A 14 12.37 -23.30 11.17
C ARG A 14 12.18 -24.74 10.68
N THR A 15 11.76 -25.64 11.57
CA THR A 15 11.51 -27.06 11.30
C THR A 15 10.36 -27.28 10.29
N ALA A 16 9.28 -26.48 10.35
CA ALA A 16 8.18 -26.58 9.41
C ALA A 16 8.55 -26.03 8.02
N ALA A 17 9.39 -25.00 7.98
CA ALA A 17 9.91 -24.45 6.75
C ALA A 17 10.87 -25.41 6.05
N GLU A 18 11.78 -26.05 6.79
CA GLU A 18 12.70 -27.08 6.29
C GLU A 18 11.94 -28.31 5.79
N ALA A 19 10.85 -28.71 6.45
CA ALA A 19 9.99 -29.81 5.98
C ALA A 19 9.27 -29.48 4.67
N LEU A 20 8.83 -28.23 4.49
CA LEU A 20 8.22 -27.76 3.25
C LEU A 20 9.24 -27.71 2.08
N GLU A 21 10.47 -27.27 2.33
CA GLU A 21 11.55 -27.27 1.34
C GLU A 21 11.89 -28.68 0.84
N ASN A 22 11.89 -29.66 1.74
CA ASN A 22 12.15 -31.06 1.38
C ASN A 22 10.97 -31.73 0.64
N CYS A 23 9.77 -31.17 0.72
CA CYS A 23 8.57 -31.69 0.02
C CYS A 23 8.33 -31.07 -1.36
N ILE A 24 8.99 -29.98 -1.68
CA ILE A 24 8.76 -29.22 -2.91
C ILE A 24 10.12 -29.00 -3.60
N GLU A 25 10.35 -29.65 -4.74
CA GLU A 25 11.44 -29.27 -5.64
C GLU A 25 11.22 -27.84 -6.12
N ILE A 26 11.90 -26.88 -5.50
CA ILE A 26 11.91 -25.50 -5.93
C ILE A 26 12.93 -25.38 -7.06
N PRO A 27 12.50 -25.11 -8.31
CA PRO A 27 13.44 -24.90 -9.40
C PRO A 27 14.38 -23.75 -9.05
N GLN A 28 15.69 -24.00 -8.99
CA GLN A 28 16.70 -23.02 -8.56
C GLN A 28 16.85 -21.81 -9.51
N THR A 29 16.21 -21.85 -10.68
CA THR A 29 16.24 -20.77 -11.67
C THR A 29 14.84 -20.52 -12.24
N ARG A 30 14.05 -19.70 -11.56
CA ARG A 30 12.92 -19.04 -12.21
C ARG A 30 13.28 -17.58 -12.42
N SER A 31 13.32 -17.16 -13.69
CA SER A 31 13.17 -15.75 -13.99
C SER A 31 11.86 -15.28 -13.36
N ILE A 32 11.91 -14.29 -12.49
CA ILE A 32 10.70 -13.68 -11.93
C ILE A 32 9.96 -13.10 -13.13
N PRO A 33 8.70 -13.52 -13.40
CA PRO A 33 7.96 -12.97 -14.52
C PRO A 33 7.85 -11.46 -14.38
N SER A 34 8.09 -10.72 -15.45
CA SER A 34 7.81 -9.29 -15.50
C SER A 34 6.28 -9.12 -15.47
N TRP A 35 5.73 -8.71 -14.35
CA TRP A 35 4.31 -8.41 -14.21
C TRP A 35 4.02 -7.01 -14.73
N PRO A 36 2.98 -6.81 -15.56
CA PRO A 36 2.60 -5.50 -16.04
C PRO A 36 2.01 -4.63 -14.90
N SER A 37 1.96 -3.32 -15.13
CA SER A 37 1.10 -2.43 -14.35
C SER A 37 -0.35 -2.84 -14.55
N VAL A 38 -1.13 -2.88 -13.46
CA VAL A 38 -2.52 -3.39 -13.45
C VAL A 38 -3.35 -2.68 -12.40
N HIS A 39 -4.66 -2.58 -12.61
CA HIS A 39 -5.60 -2.21 -11.56
C HIS A 39 -6.65 -3.30 -11.38
N PHE A 40 -7.10 -3.43 -10.15
CA PHE A 40 -8.11 -4.40 -9.72
C PHE A 40 -9.34 -3.61 -9.25
N GLU A 41 -10.27 -3.37 -10.16
CA GLU A 41 -11.40 -2.49 -9.96
C GLU A 41 -12.25 -2.89 -8.74
N ASN A 42 -12.61 -4.17 -8.64
CA ASN A 42 -13.49 -4.66 -7.58
C ASN A 42 -12.87 -4.64 -6.18
N THR A 43 -11.55 -4.77 -6.08
CA THR A 43 -10.82 -4.73 -4.80
C THR A 43 -10.26 -3.35 -4.50
N GLY A 44 -10.21 -2.47 -5.51
CA GLY A 44 -9.74 -1.11 -5.39
C GLY A 44 -8.25 -0.96 -5.13
N TYR A 45 -7.45 -1.72 -5.85
CA TYR A 45 -6.00 -1.59 -5.88
C TYR A 45 -5.52 -1.24 -7.28
N ALA A 46 -4.49 -0.41 -7.36
CA ALA A 46 -3.73 -0.22 -8.59
C ALA A 46 -2.24 -0.41 -8.32
N VAL A 47 -1.55 -1.01 -9.29
CA VAL A 47 -0.13 -1.32 -9.23
C VAL A 47 0.54 -0.71 -10.45
N LEU A 48 1.46 0.22 -10.23
CA LEU A 48 2.36 0.74 -11.25
C LEU A 48 3.71 0.03 -11.14
N ARG A 49 4.28 -0.32 -12.28
CA ARG A 49 5.59 -0.97 -12.36
C ARG A 49 6.48 -0.28 -13.37
N SER A 50 7.75 -0.19 -13.02
CA SER A 50 8.88 0.06 -13.93
C SER A 50 9.86 -1.10 -13.79
N ASP A 51 10.98 -1.05 -14.52
CA ASP A 51 12.04 -2.07 -14.37
C ASP A 51 12.60 -2.14 -12.95
N ALA A 52 12.65 -1.02 -12.25
CA ALA A 52 13.24 -0.92 -10.92
C ALA A 52 12.21 -0.91 -9.79
N ARG A 53 10.98 -0.44 -10.01
CA ARG A 53 10.04 -0.09 -8.93
C ARG A 53 8.65 -0.66 -9.11
N THR A 54 8.05 -1.01 -7.99
CA THR A 54 6.63 -1.33 -7.88
C THR A 54 5.98 -0.37 -6.88
N VAL A 55 4.88 0.25 -7.28
CA VAL A 55 4.08 1.15 -6.45
C VAL A 55 2.66 0.62 -6.41
N VAL A 56 2.13 0.42 -5.22
CA VAL A 56 0.75 -0.01 -4.99
C VAL A 56 -0.01 1.12 -4.32
N ILE A 57 -1.23 1.38 -4.77
CA ILE A 57 -2.17 2.28 -4.10
C ILE A 57 -3.47 1.53 -3.81
N LYS A 58 -4.02 1.72 -2.61
CA LYS A 58 -5.32 1.20 -2.18
C LYS A 58 -6.36 2.32 -2.17
N TYR A 59 -7.47 2.14 -2.90
CA TYR A 59 -8.55 3.13 -2.97
C TYR A 59 -9.94 2.53 -2.76
N GLY A 60 -10.06 1.22 -2.84
CA GLY A 60 -11.34 0.51 -2.93
C GLY A 60 -12.21 0.49 -1.66
N PRO A 61 -13.11 -0.47 -1.55
CA PRO A 61 -14.04 -0.56 -0.43
C PRO A 61 -13.32 -0.77 0.91
N HIS A 62 -14.00 -0.49 2.00
CA HIS A 62 -13.43 -0.59 3.36
C HIS A 62 -13.02 -2.02 3.73
N GLY A 63 -13.70 -3.04 3.21
CA GLY A 63 -13.37 -4.44 3.49
C GLY A 63 -14.03 -5.01 4.77
N GLY A 64 -15.04 -4.32 5.31
CA GLY A 64 -15.81 -4.79 6.47
C GLY A 64 -14.97 -4.93 7.73
N GLY A 65 -15.22 -5.97 8.53
CA GLY A 65 -14.55 -6.18 9.82
C GLY A 65 -13.02 -6.36 9.76
N HIS A 66 -12.49 -6.68 8.58
CA HIS A 66 -11.05 -6.80 8.34
C HIS A 66 -10.44 -5.54 7.70
N GLY A 67 -11.27 -4.52 7.41
CA GLY A 67 -10.82 -3.28 6.80
C GLY A 67 -10.09 -2.37 7.78
N HIS A 68 -9.22 -1.53 7.22
CA HIS A 68 -8.54 -0.47 7.94
C HIS A 68 -8.91 0.90 7.34
N PRO A 69 -8.83 1.99 8.12
CA PRO A 69 -9.06 3.35 7.65
C PRO A 69 -7.83 3.88 6.88
N ASP A 70 -7.58 3.32 5.70
CA ASP A 70 -6.33 3.41 4.95
C ASP A 70 -6.53 3.80 3.47
N LYS A 71 -7.60 4.51 3.15
CA LYS A 71 -7.85 4.98 1.78
C LYS A 71 -6.68 5.81 1.28
N LEU A 72 -6.32 5.58 0.02
CA LEU A 72 -5.21 6.22 -0.67
C LEU A 72 -3.83 5.90 -0.05
N SER A 73 -3.72 4.85 0.80
CA SER A 73 -2.42 4.37 1.26
C SER A 73 -1.61 3.79 0.12
N ILE A 74 -0.28 3.87 0.26
CA ILE A 74 0.65 3.31 -0.72
C ILE A 74 1.69 2.39 -0.08
N SER A 75 2.17 1.46 -0.90
CA SER A 75 3.44 0.75 -0.66
C SER A 75 4.35 0.94 -1.87
N VAL A 76 5.64 1.08 -1.61
CA VAL A 76 6.66 1.28 -2.64
C VAL A 76 7.81 0.29 -2.45
N HIS A 77 8.15 -0.43 -3.51
CA HIS A 77 9.28 -1.34 -3.56
C HIS A 77 10.31 -0.87 -4.59
N ASN A 78 11.57 -1.07 -4.30
CA ASN A 78 12.69 -0.93 -5.22
C ASN A 78 13.38 -2.30 -5.36
N GLY A 79 13.10 -3.00 -6.45
CA GLY A 79 13.42 -4.41 -6.58
C GLY A 79 12.71 -5.24 -5.51
N ASP A 80 13.48 -5.97 -4.72
CA ASP A 80 13.01 -6.78 -3.58
C ASP A 80 12.91 -6.01 -2.24
N LYS A 81 13.41 -4.77 -2.19
CA LYS A 81 13.34 -3.92 -0.99
C LYS A 81 12.04 -3.11 -0.95
N GLU A 82 11.32 -3.24 0.14
CA GLU A 82 10.23 -2.34 0.48
C GLU A 82 10.81 -1.02 1.03
N ILE A 83 10.39 0.12 0.48
CA ILE A 83 10.85 1.46 0.88
C ILE A 83 9.76 2.19 1.67
N VAL A 84 8.55 2.18 1.14
CA VAL A 84 7.35 2.66 1.83
C VAL A 84 6.50 1.46 2.12
N SER A 85 6.24 1.25 3.40
CA SER A 85 5.56 0.07 3.91
C SER A 85 4.14 0.39 4.40
N ASP A 86 3.41 -0.66 4.70
CA ASP A 86 2.21 -0.64 5.53
C ASP A 86 2.50 -1.41 6.83
N MET A 87 1.99 -0.92 7.96
CA MET A 87 2.20 -1.59 9.24
C MET A 87 1.50 -2.95 9.34
N GLY A 88 0.59 -3.23 8.40
CA GLY A 88 -0.16 -4.47 8.38
C GLY A 88 -1.14 -4.58 9.54
N THR A 89 -1.15 -5.72 10.21
CA THR A 89 -2.07 -6.00 11.32
C THR A 89 -1.44 -6.91 12.35
N CYS A 90 -2.09 -7.06 13.50
CA CYS A 90 -1.76 -8.04 14.52
C CYS A 90 -2.99 -8.86 14.91
N ALA A 91 -2.86 -9.77 15.87
CA ALA A 91 -3.97 -10.58 16.34
C ALA A 91 -5.10 -9.73 16.95
N TYR A 92 -6.34 -10.04 16.63
CA TYR A 92 -7.54 -9.28 17.02
C TYR A 92 -7.73 -9.11 18.53
N GLY A 93 -7.26 -10.07 19.33
CA GLY A 93 -7.35 -10.01 20.80
C GLY A 93 -6.28 -9.15 21.45
N VAL A 94 -5.34 -8.58 20.71
CA VAL A 94 -4.26 -7.75 21.23
C VAL A 94 -4.69 -6.28 21.23
N PRO A 95 -4.53 -5.53 22.33
CA PRO A 95 -4.91 -4.11 22.41
C PRO A 95 -4.32 -3.25 21.27
N ALA A 96 -3.10 -3.53 20.84
CA ALA A 96 -2.43 -2.85 19.73
C ALA A 96 -3.23 -2.91 18.42
N PHE A 97 -4.08 -3.93 18.20
CA PHE A 97 -4.94 -4.03 17.02
C PHE A 97 -5.83 -2.80 16.86
N THR A 98 -6.57 -2.43 17.89
CA THR A 98 -7.48 -1.27 17.86
C THR A 98 -6.80 0.05 18.18
N GLN A 99 -5.73 0.02 19.00
CA GLN A 99 -5.05 1.23 19.45
C GLN A 99 -4.06 1.78 18.42
N TRP A 100 -3.54 0.92 17.52
CA TRP A 100 -2.54 1.31 16.52
C TRP A 100 -2.86 0.78 15.12
N TYR A 101 -2.87 -0.54 14.89
CA TYR A 101 -2.95 -1.09 13.54
C TYR A 101 -4.21 -0.71 12.76
N ARG A 102 -5.32 -0.44 13.44
CA ARG A 102 -6.56 0.08 12.84
C ARG A 102 -6.70 1.59 12.97
N LYS A 103 -5.61 2.32 12.86
CA LYS A 103 -5.60 3.79 12.86
C LYS A 103 -5.09 4.31 11.51
N THR A 104 -5.65 5.40 11.01
CA THR A 104 -5.17 6.02 9.77
C THR A 104 -3.69 6.37 9.84
N LEU A 105 -3.21 6.80 11.01
CA LEU A 105 -1.80 7.14 11.25
C LEU A 105 -0.84 5.94 11.17
N SER A 106 -1.34 4.71 11.13
CA SER A 106 -0.51 3.51 10.91
C SER A 106 -0.37 3.12 9.45
N HIS A 107 -0.87 3.94 8.53
CA HIS A 107 -0.81 3.70 7.10
C HIS A 107 -0.16 4.88 6.36
N SER A 108 0.44 4.60 5.19
CA SER A 108 1.12 5.61 4.37
C SER A 108 0.11 6.43 3.55
N THR A 109 -0.68 7.26 4.26
CA THR A 109 -1.77 8.09 3.73
C THR A 109 -1.86 9.43 4.47
N LEU A 110 -2.94 10.20 4.23
CA LEU A 110 -3.22 11.46 4.90
C LEU A 110 -4.21 11.24 6.05
N SER A 111 -3.88 11.79 7.22
CA SER A 111 -4.81 11.97 8.34
C SER A 111 -5.26 13.42 8.42
N VAL A 112 -6.51 13.65 8.80
CA VAL A 112 -7.10 14.97 8.99
C VAL A 112 -7.52 15.12 10.45
N ASP A 113 -7.09 16.19 11.13
CA ASP A 113 -7.34 16.50 12.53
C ASP A 113 -6.97 15.36 13.49
N ALA A 114 -5.93 14.57 13.16
CA ALA A 114 -5.53 13.36 13.88
C ALA A 114 -6.67 12.33 14.07
N LYS A 115 -7.69 12.36 13.21
CA LYS A 115 -8.82 11.42 13.22
C LYS A 115 -8.61 10.27 12.26
N ASP A 116 -9.30 9.16 12.52
CA ASP A 116 -9.36 8.05 11.58
C ASP A 116 -10.33 8.37 10.42
N GLN A 117 -10.01 7.85 9.23
CA GLN A 117 -10.90 7.90 8.09
C GLN A 117 -12.20 7.14 8.38
N SER A 118 -13.31 7.65 7.88
CA SER A 118 -14.59 6.96 7.88
C SER A 118 -14.56 5.73 6.95
N GLU A 119 -15.42 4.76 7.23
CA GLU A 119 -15.67 3.65 6.31
C GLU A 119 -16.23 4.22 4.99
N SER A 120 -15.48 4.08 3.93
CA SER A 120 -15.80 4.66 2.63
C SER A 120 -15.26 3.83 1.49
N THR A 121 -15.73 4.11 0.28
CA THR A 121 -15.21 3.53 -0.95
C THR A 121 -14.64 4.65 -1.81
N GLY A 122 -13.36 4.57 -2.10
CA GLY A 122 -12.72 5.47 -3.05
C GLY A 122 -12.97 5.04 -4.50
N LYS A 123 -12.46 5.83 -5.43
CA LYS A 123 -12.63 5.63 -6.88
C LYS A 123 -11.31 5.82 -7.62
N LEU A 124 -11.12 5.00 -8.64
CA LEU A 124 -10.05 5.21 -9.61
C LEU A 124 -10.52 6.22 -10.66
N LEU A 125 -9.85 7.36 -10.74
CA LEU A 125 -10.18 8.41 -11.71
C LEU A 125 -9.40 8.26 -13.01
N SER A 126 -8.16 7.78 -12.94
CA SER A 126 -7.32 7.56 -14.11
C SER A 126 -6.24 6.52 -13.83
N PHE A 127 -6.00 5.66 -14.82
CA PHE A 127 -4.90 4.70 -14.81
C PHE A 127 -4.26 4.66 -16.21
N LYS A 128 -3.00 5.05 -16.31
CA LYS A 128 -2.26 5.12 -17.58
C LYS A 128 -0.96 4.35 -17.45
N VAL A 129 -0.82 3.31 -18.24
CA VAL A 129 0.41 2.51 -18.33
C VAL A 129 1.34 3.10 -19.38
N ARG A 130 2.62 3.16 -19.08
CA ARG A 130 3.72 3.53 -19.99
C ARG A 130 4.76 2.42 -20.01
N LYS A 131 5.65 2.46 -20.98
CA LYS A 131 6.70 1.45 -21.16
C LYS A 131 7.54 1.23 -19.89
N ASP A 132 7.82 2.30 -19.16
CA ASP A 132 8.67 2.27 -17.96
C ASP A 132 8.04 3.09 -16.83
N GLY A 133 6.86 2.64 -16.40
CA GLY A 133 6.08 3.27 -15.34
C GLY A 133 4.62 3.53 -15.69
N GLY A 134 4.10 4.70 -15.31
CA GLY A 134 2.71 5.07 -15.54
C GLY A 134 2.19 6.13 -14.59
N GLU A 135 0.90 6.35 -14.65
CA GLU A 135 0.19 7.29 -13.78
C GLU A 135 -1.06 6.63 -13.20
N VAL A 136 -1.34 6.91 -11.95
CA VAL A 136 -2.61 6.60 -11.30
C VAL A 136 -3.12 7.83 -10.57
N LEU A 137 -4.41 8.08 -10.68
CA LEU A 137 -5.14 9.07 -9.90
C LEU A 137 -6.35 8.38 -9.28
N ALA A 138 -6.42 8.41 -7.95
CA ALA A 138 -7.54 7.88 -7.18
C ALA A 138 -8.05 8.93 -6.20
N GLU A 139 -9.32 8.83 -5.81
CA GLU A 139 -9.97 9.71 -4.85
C GLU A 139 -10.61 8.94 -3.71
N ALA A 140 -10.75 9.59 -2.56
CA ALA A 140 -11.50 9.12 -1.41
C ALA A 140 -12.39 10.27 -0.89
N PRO A 141 -13.56 10.52 -1.54
CA PRO A 141 -14.35 11.72 -1.30
C PRO A 141 -15.09 11.72 0.04
N GLU A 142 -15.28 10.54 0.64
CA GLU A 142 -16.08 10.35 1.87
C GLU A 142 -15.23 9.87 3.06
N ALA A 143 -13.90 9.86 2.91
CA ALA A 143 -13.00 9.41 3.98
C ALA A 143 -13.05 10.35 5.21
N TYR A 144 -13.27 11.64 4.98
CA TYR A 144 -13.51 12.63 6.03
C TYR A 144 -14.68 13.53 5.64
N PRO A 145 -15.63 13.80 6.56
CA PRO A 145 -16.71 14.74 6.30
C PRO A 145 -16.17 16.13 5.91
N GLY A 146 -16.63 16.68 4.81
CA GLY A 146 -16.25 18.01 4.33
C GLY A 146 -14.87 18.08 3.66
N VAL A 147 -14.10 16.99 3.60
CA VAL A 147 -12.77 16.98 2.97
C VAL A 147 -12.75 16.01 1.78
N ARG A 148 -12.49 16.54 0.59
CA ARG A 148 -12.28 15.73 -0.61
C ARG A 148 -10.80 15.47 -0.81
N MET A 149 -10.42 14.21 -0.84
CA MET A 149 -9.03 13.80 -1.02
C MET A 149 -8.81 13.08 -2.33
N ASN A 150 -7.69 13.36 -2.98
CA ASN A 150 -7.18 12.54 -4.06
C ASN A 150 -5.66 12.40 -3.97
N ARG A 151 -5.14 11.33 -4.57
CA ARG A 151 -3.72 11.06 -4.67
C ARG A 151 -3.37 10.70 -6.10
N LYS A 152 -2.41 11.43 -6.66
CA LYS A 152 -1.82 11.15 -7.98
C LYS A 152 -0.41 10.64 -7.81
N LEU A 153 -0.15 9.46 -8.36
CA LEU A 153 1.18 8.87 -8.42
C LEU A 153 1.64 8.84 -9.87
N VAL A 154 2.87 9.30 -10.10
CA VAL A 154 3.52 9.25 -11.42
C VAL A 154 4.85 8.52 -11.26
N LEU A 155 4.92 7.31 -11.79
CA LEU A 155 6.14 6.52 -11.83
C LEU A 155 6.80 6.69 -13.20
N LYS A 156 8.07 7.12 -13.19
CA LYS A 156 8.92 7.23 -14.37
C LYS A 156 10.28 6.62 -14.05
N LYS A 157 10.57 5.46 -14.64
CA LYS A 157 11.81 4.72 -14.42
C LYS A 157 12.07 4.50 -12.91
N ASP A 158 12.95 5.27 -12.31
CA ASP A 158 13.39 5.19 -10.92
C ASP A 158 12.83 6.32 -10.03
N LYS A 159 12.02 7.22 -10.61
CA LYS A 159 11.42 8.35 -9.89
C LYS A 159 9.92 8.17 -9.70
N LEU A 160 9.49 8.21 -8.45
CA LEU A 160 8.08 8.34 -8.07
C LEU A 160 7.80 9.81 -7.71
N THR A 161 6.79 10.39 -8.35
CA THR A 161 6.19 11.66 -7.92
C THR A 161 4.85 11.34 -7.30
N ASP A 162 4.67 11.81 -6.07
CA ASP A 162 3.49 11.60 -5.27
C ASP A 162 2.86 12.96 -4.95
N ILE A 163 1.62 13.16 -5.37
CA ILE A 163 0.87 14.40 -5.19
C ILE A 163 -0.41 14.06 -4.47
N TYR A 164 -0.50 14.46 -3.21
CA TYR A 164 -1.70 14.34 -2.42
C TYR A 164 -2.43 15.68 -2.38
N THR A 165 -3.72 15.68 -2.65
CA THR A 165 -4.57 16.88 -2.62
C THR A 165 -5.72 16.65 -1.65
N ALA A 166 -5.90 17.58 -0.72
CA ALA A 166 -7.04 17.65 0.17
C ALA A 166 -7.70 19.01 -0.02
N LEU A 167 -9.02 19.03 -0.23
CA LEU A 167 -9.81 20.24 -0.44
C LEU A 167 -10.96 20.28 0.57
N SER A 168 -11.05 21.37 1.31
CA SER A 168 -12.13 21.67 2.27
C SER A 168 -12.45 23.16 2.26
N ASP A 169 -13.66 23.52 2.64
CA ASP A 169 -14.07 24.90 2.91
C ASP A 169 -13.69 25.35 4.33
N ASP A 170 -13.39 24.38 5.23
CA ASP A 170 -12.97 24.62 6.61
C ASP A 170 -11.46 24.45 6.78
N GLU A 171 -10.90 25.04 7.84
CA GLU A 171 -9.51 24.85 8.24
C GLU A 171 -9.34 23.49 8.95
N HIS A 172 -8.30 22.75 8.56
CA HIS A 172 -7.96 21.44 9.12
C HIS A 172 -6.45 21.30 9.33
N LEU A 173 -6.07 20.46 10.28
CA LEU A 173 -4.71 19.97 10.42
C LEU A 173 -4.53 18.72 9.54
N TYR A 174 -3.51 18.72 8.70
CA TYR A 174 -3.21 17.61 7.79
C TYR A 174 -1.88 16.96 8.15
N ASP A 175 -1.92 15.67 8.48
CA ASP A 175 -0.73 14.85 8.69
C ASP A 175 -0.50 13.94 7.50
N TYR A 176 0.55 14.22 6.71
CA TYR A 176 0.96 13.34 5.63
C TYR A 176 1.94 12.29 6.15
N VAL A 177 1.49 11.03 6.20
CA VAL A 177 2.23 9.92 6.79
C VAL A 177 2.88 9.08 5.69
N LEU A 178 4.15 8.80 5.85
CA LEU A 178 4.88 7.77 5.10
C LEU A 178 5.63 6.88 6.08
N ILE A 179 5.33 5.60 6.06
CA ILE A 179 6.00 4.60 6.88
C ILE A 179 7.20 4.10 6.11
N LEU A 180 8.39 4.56 6.50
CA LEU A 180 9.63 4.24 5.81
C LEU A 180 10.36 3.11 6.52
N THR A 181 10.90 2.17 5.73
CA THR A 181 11.70 1.06 6.24
C THR A 181 13.16 1.44 6.49
N GLU A 182 13.61 2.53 5.88
CA GLU A 182 14.95 3.09 6.02
C GLU A 182 14.89 4.60 6.28
N LYS A 183 15.91 5.16 6.93
CA LYS A 183 15.98 6.60 7.15
C LYS A 183 16.11 7.34 5.81
N PRO A 184 15.23 8.32 5.53
CA PRO A 184 15.29 9.07 4.29
C PRO A 184 16.50 10.00 4.25
N VAL A 185 17.05 10.20 3.06
CA VAL A 185 18.05 11.23 2.78
C VAL A 185 17.35 12.33 1.99
N PHE A 186 17.38 13.53 2.53
CA PHE A 186 16.82 14.72 1.88
C PHE A 186 17.94 15.45 1.14
N SER A 187 17.66 15.88 -0.09
CA SER A 187 18.57 16.65 -0.95
C SER A 187 17.96 18.00 -1.30
#